data_3ffa7558d8f535a94f2635a7a447d545
#
_entry.id   3ffa7558d8f535a94f2635a7a447d545
#
_cell.length_a   1.000
_cell.length_b   1.000
_cell.length_c   1.000
_cell.angle_alpha   90.00
_cell.angle_beta   90.00
_cell.angle_gamma   90.00
#
_symmetry.space_group_name_H-M   'P 1'
#
loop_
_entity.id
_entity.type
_entity.pdbx_description
1 polymer ?
#
loop_
_entity_poly.entity_id
_entity_poly.type
_entity_poly.pdbx_seq_one_letter_code
_entity_poly.pdbx_strand_id
1 'polypeptide(L)'
;MAIGITFLEKNNPRPFNSVIFFDRHGNKILHYSKLHTCAFDDEKVLSEGTDFYVADLDLNEGTVKIGSMICFDREFPESARILMLKGAELILAPNACPMEINRLSAIRTRAYENMVAVATCNYPEGHPDCNGRSTLFDGIPWLREEPGSRDMCARSTG
;
A
#
# COMPACT_ATOMS: atom_id res chain seq x y z
N MET A 1 -10.57 12.84 7.98
CA MET A 1 -9.27 12.56 7.32
C MET A 1 -8.61 11.43 8.05
N ALA A 2 -8.00 10.47 7.37
CA ALA A 2 -7.16 9.44 7.97
C ALA A 2 -5.70 9.69 7.55
N ILE A 3 -4.74 9.28 8.37
CA ILE A 3 -3.32 9.49 8.13
C ILE A 3 -2.58 8.18 8.35
N GLY A 4 -1.71 7.81 7.39
CA GLY A 4 -0.72 6.74 7.53
C GLY A 4 0.66 7.34 7.73
N ILE A 5 1.42 6.82 8.69
CA ILE A 5 2.78 7.24 9.01
C ILE A 5 3.69 6.03 8.91
N THR A 6 4.72 6.11 8.07
CA THR A 6 5.79 5.10 7.98
C THR A 6 6.96 5.48 8.88
N PHE A 7 7.61 4.50 9.50
CA PHE A 7 8.72 4.73 10.42
C PHE A 7 9.56 3.47 10.61
N LEU A 8 10.78 3.65 11.09
CA LEU A 8 11.59 2.55 11.58
C LEU A 8 11.23 2.27 13.05
N GLU A 9 10.57 1.16 13.28
CA GLU A 9 10.13 0.75 14.60
C GLU A 9 11.27 0.06 15.36
N LYS A 10 11.56 0.57 16.55
CA LYS A 10 12.61 -0.04 17.39
C LYS A 10 12.25 -1.48 17.76
N ASN A 11 13.13 -2.40 17.41
CA ASN A 11 13.06 -3.81 17.76
C ASN A 11 14.49 -4.32 18.03
N ASN A 12 14.64 -5.38 18.81
CA ASN A 12 15.95 -5.97 19.13
C ASN A 12 15.98 -7.42 18.60
N PRO A 13 17.00 -7.81 17.81
CA PRO A 13 18.22 -7.04 17.51
C PRO A 13 18.11 -6.05 16.35
N ARG A 14 17.05 -6.11 15.52
CA ARG A 14 16.90 -5.32 14.28
C ARG A 14 15.56 -4.58 14.27
N PRO A 15 15.50 -3.32 13.81
CA PRO A 15 14.26 -2.59 13.69
C PRO A 15 13.34 -3.18 12.61
N PHE A 16 12.05 -2.81 12.66
CA PHE A 16 11.10 -3.06 11.57
C PHE A 16 10.91 -1.80 10.71
N ASN A 17 10.59 -1.99 9.44
CA ASN A 17 9.97 -0.98 8.62
C ASN A 17 8.45 -1.10 8.81
N SER A 18 7.84 -0.13 9.47
CA SER A 18 6.44 -0.21 9.91
C SER A 18 5.60 0.97 9.43
N VAL A 19 4.29 0.76 9.37
CA VAL A 19 3.29 1.79 9.13
C VAL A 19 2.20 1.71 10.19
N ILE A 20 1.75 2.87 10.67
CA ILE A 20 0.58 3.01 11.54
C ILE A 20 -0.45 3.88 10.83
N PHE A 21 -1.71 3.49 10.88
CA PHE A 21 -2.83 4.29 10.40
C PHE A 21 -3.66 4.80 11.58
N PHE A 22 -4.02 6.06 11.48
CA PHE A 22 -4.90 6.74 12.41
C PHE A 22 -6.20 7.11 11.69
N ASP A 23 -7.32 6.95 12.36
CA ASP A 23 -8.61 7.39 11.88
C ASP A 23 -8.76 8.93 11.98
N ARG A 24 -9.93 9.43 11.58
CA ARG A 24 -10.26 10.87 11.65
C ARG A 24 -10.39 11.41 13.08
N HIS A 25 -10.46 10.53 14.08
CA HIS A 25 -10.54 10.86 15.50
C HIS A 25 -9.18 10.79 16.21
N GLY A 26 -8.13 10.36 15.48
CA GLY A 26 -6.78 10.17 16.01
C GLY A 26 -6.54 8.82 16.69
N ASN A 27 -7.47 7.88 16.58
CA ASN A 27 -7.26 6.53 17.10
C ASN A 27 -6.35 5.74 16.16
N LYS A 28 -5.39 5.02 16.72
CA LYS A 28 -4.60 4.05 15.98
C LYS A 28 -5.46 2.84 15.63
N ILE A 29 -5.69 2.62 14.33
CA ILE A 29 -6.57 1.54 13.84
C ILE A 29 -5.82 0.39 13.22
N LEU A 30 -4.65 0.61 12.64
CA LEU A 30 -3.83 -0.42 12.01
C LEU A 30 -2.36 -0.19 12.30
N HIS A 31 -1.64 -1.25 12.59
CA HIS A 31 -0.17 -1.30 12.66
C HIS A 31 0.31 -2.49 11.84
N TYR A 32 1.23 -2.24 10.93
CA TYR A 32 1.79 -3.25 10.05
C TYR A 32 3.30 -3.08 9.94
N SER A 33 4.04 -4.16 10.08
CA SER A 33 5.48 -4.24 9.83
C SER A 33 5.73 -5.02 8.55
N LYS A 34 6.54 -4.46 7.66
CA LYS A 34 6.84 -4.99 6.33
C LYS A 34 7.29 -6.44 6.39
N LEU A 35 6.60 -7.30 5.62
CA LEU A 35 6.87 -8.73 5.58
C LEU A 35 8.07 -9.06 4.69
N HIS A 36 8.12 -8.46 3.49
CA HIS A 36 9.15 -8.73 2.51
C HIS A 36 10.13 -7.56 2.45
N THR A 37 11.18 -7.63 3.25
CA THR A 37 12.25 -6.61 3.24
C THR A 37 13.09 -6.71 1.98
N CYS A 38 13.66 -5.58 1.52
CA CYS A 38 14.66 -5.55 0.46
C CYS A 38 16.02 -6.00 1.01
N ALA A 39 16.13 -7.28 1.38
CA ALA A 39 17.32 -7.84 2.03
C ALA A 39 18.58 -7.81 1.14
N PHE A 40 18.42 -7.54 -0.15
CA PHE A 40 19.48 -7.34 -1.13
C PHE A 40 20.04 -5.90 -1.14
N ASP A 41 19.43 -4.98 -0.38
CA ASP A 41 19.73 -3.56 -0.34
C ASP A 41 19.79 -3.03 1.11
N ASP A 42 19.46 -1.79 1.34
CA ASP A 42 19.55 -1.11 2.64
C ASP A 42 18.69 -1.76 3.75
N GLU A 43 17.63 -2.46 3.39
CA GLU A 43 16.77 -3.15 4.36
C GLU A 43 17.32 -4.49 4.89
N LYS A 44 18.53 -4.92 4.47
CA LYS A 44 19.21 -6.13 5.01
C LYS A 44 19.41 -6.12 6.53
N VAL A 45 19.37 -4.94 7.13
CA VAL A 45 19.51 -4.73 8.58
C VAL A 45 18.18 -4.72 9.33
N LEU A 46 17.06 -4.86 8.62
CA LEU A 46 15.73 -4.85 9.20
C LEU A 46 15.24 -6.26 9.53
N SER A 47 14.30 -6.32 10.47
CA SER A 47 13.51 -7.53 10.74
C SER A 47 12.28 -7.58 9.82
N GLU A 48 11.88 -8.78 9.47
CA GLU A 48 10.65 -9.05 8.75
C GLU A 48 9.45 -9.08 9.70
N GLY A 49 8.31 -8.54 9.27
CA GLY A 49 7.03 -8.71 9.94
C GLY A 49 6.55 -10.17 9.88
N THR A 50 5.42 -10.47 10.50
CA THR A 50 4.95 -11.85 10.65
C THR A 50 3.63 -12.15 9.95
N ASP A 51 2.80 -11.13 9.69
CA ASP A 51 1.48 -11.31 9.06
C ASP A 51 0.97 -10.01 8.46
N PHE A 52 -0.04 -10.11 7.58
CA PHE A 52 -0.82 -8.99 7.08
C PHE A 52 -2.05 -8.76 7.97
N TYR A 53 -2.39 -7.51 8.21
CA TYR A 53 -3.50 -7.11 9.07
C TYR A 53 -4.49 -6.22 8.31
N VAL A 54 -5.75 -6.27 8.74
CA VAL A 54 -6.82 -5.41 8.26
C VAL A 54 -7.50 -4.72 9.44
N ALA A 55 -8.07 -3.55 9.21
CA ALA A 55 -8.82 -2.79 10.20
C ALA A 55 -9.96 -2.03 9.55
N ASP A 56 -10.97 -1.70 10.33
CA ASP A 56 -12.08 -0.88 9.89
C ASP A 56 -11.72 0.60 9.99
N LEU A 57 -11.86 1.31 8.87
CA LEU A 57 -11.69 2.76 8.78
C LEU A 57 -13.08 3.41 8.73
N ASP A 58 -13.38 4.22 9.73
CA ASP A 58 -14.63 4.97 9.82
C ASP A 58 -14.66 6.14 8.82
N LEU A 59 -15.72 6.19 8.02
CA LEU A 59 -16.02 7.23 7.04
C LEU A 59 -17.30 7.97 7.42
N ASN A 60 -17.62 9.06 6.73
CA ASN A 60 -18.89 9.79 6.94
C ASN A 60 -20.11 8.95 6.55
N GLU A 61 -19.96 8.07 5.56
CA GLU A 61 -21.05 7.28 4.97
C GLU A 61 -20.90 5.77 5.24
N GLY A 62 -20.22 5.40 6.32
CA GLY A 62 -20.03 3.99 6.69
C GLY A 62 -18.59 3.66 7.04
N THR A 63 -18.24 2.41 6.84
CA THR A 63 -16.92 1.86 7.17
C THR A 63 -16.33 1.16 5.96
N VAL A 64 -15.02 1.30 5.76
CA VAL A 64 -14.26 0.54 4.77
C VAL A 64 -13.16 -0.27 5.46
N LYS A 65 -13.01 -1.52 5.09
CA LYS A 65 -11.94 -2.36 5.63
C LYS A 65 -10.65 -2.09 4.86
N ILE A 66 -9.64 -1.59 5.57
CA ILE A 66 -8.33 -1.28 5.00
C ILE A 66 -7.30 -2.33 5.38
N GLY A 67 -6.33 -2.53 4.49
CA GLY A 67 -5.09 -3.26 4.76
C GLY A 67 -3.88 -2.48 4.29
N SER A 68 -2.68 -2.94 4.61
CA SER A 68 -1.45 -2.31 4.14
C SER A 68 -0.41 -3.31 3.69
N MET A 69 0.37 -2.90 2.70
CA MET A 69 1.60 -3.55 2.26
C MET A 69 2.63 -2.45 1.96
N ILE A 70 3.90 -2.66 2.32
CA ILE A 70 4.93 -1.61 2.20
C ILE A 70 5.86 -1.95 1.02
N CYS A 71 5.91 -1.06 0.03
CA CYS A 71 6.88 -1.05 -1.07
C CYS A 71 7.06 -2.45 -1.70
N PHE A 72 8.14 -3.19 -1.38
CA PHE A 72 8.50 -4.48 -1.96
C PHE A 72 7.44 -5.58 -1.75
N ASP A 73 6.61 -5.51 -0.70
CA ASP A 73 5.49 -6.43 -0.50
C ASP A 73 4.58 -6.55 -1.72
N ARG A 74 4.39 -5.45 -2.48
CA ARG A 74 3.51 -5.41 -3.65
C ARG A 74 4.01 -6.26 -4.82
N GLU A 75 5.30 -6.59 -4.85
CA GLU A 75 5.86 -7.46 -5.91
C GLU A 75 5.33 -8.90 -5.80
N PHE A 76 4.90 -9.31 -4.60
CA PHE A 76 4.35 -10.63 -4.32
C PHE A 76 2.82 -10.62 -4.46
N PRO A 77 2.24 -11.38 -5.42
CA PRO A 77 0.79 -11.43 -5.58
C PRO A 77 0.07 -11.93 -4.33
N GLU A 78 0.71 -12.75 -3.53
CA GLU A 78 0.20 -13.28 -2.27
C GLU A 78 -0.14 -12.17 -1.28
N SER A 79 0.62 -11.09 -1.23
CA SER A 79 0.40 -9.98 -0.30
C SER A 79 -0.99 -9.37 -0.46
N ALA A 80 -1.35 -8.98 -1.68
CA ALA A 80 -2.68 -8.42 -1.96
C ALA A 80 -3.78 -9.48 -1.81
N ARG A 81 -3.50 -10.73 -2.20
CA ARG A 81 -4.45 -11.84 -2.08
C ARG A 81 -4.79 -12.15 -0.62
N ILE A 82 -3.80 -12.19 0.27
CA ILE A 82 -4.02 -12.41 1.71
C ILE A 82 -4.84 -11.28 2.30
N LEU A 83 -4.54 -10.03 1.96
CA LEU A 83 -5.31 -8.87 2.43
C LEU A 83 -6.76 -8.94 1.96
N MET A 84 -7.01 -9.28 0.70
CA MET A 84 -8.37 -9.47 0.17
C MET A 84 -9.09 -10.60 0.91
N LEU A 85 -8.45 -11.75 1.12
CA LEU A 85 -9.05 -12.88 1.86
C LEU A 85 -9.34 -12.53 3.34
N LYS A 86 -8.60 -11.60 3.93
CA LYS A 86 -8.89 -11.03 5.25
C LYS A 86 -10.00 -9.96 5.21
N GLY A 87 -10.54 -9.67 4.03
CA GLY A 87 -11.66 -8.76 3.82
C GLY A 87 -11.29 -7.32 3.52
N ALA A 88 -10.03 -7.03 3.16
CA ALA A 88 -9.65 -5.68 2.73
C ALA A 88 -10.45 -5.27 1.48
N GLU A 89 -11.01 -4.07 1.51
CA GLU A 89 -11.66 -3.39 0.39
C GLU A 89 -10.75 -2.33 -0.23
N LEU A 90 -9.82 -1.81 0.59
CA LEU A 90 -8.79 -0.84 0.19
C LEU A 90 -7.44 -1.26 0.75
N ILE A 91 -6.43 -1.36 -0.11
CA ILE A 91 -5.04 -1.61 0.26
C ILE A 91 -4.25 -0.31 0.11
N LEU A 92 -3.58 0.10 1.18
CA LEU A 92 -2.74 1.29 1.23
C LEU A 92 -1.27 0.87 1.17
N ALA A 93 -0.55 1.32 0.14
CA ALA A 93 0.82 0.89 -0.11
C ALA A 93 1.80 2.07 -0.17
N PRO A 94 2.41 2.45 0.97
CA PRO A 94 3.50 3.42 0.95
C PRO A 94 4.73 2.85 0.25
N ASN A 95 5.38 3.69 -0.57
CA ASN A 95 6.55 3.32 -1.38
C ASN A 95 7.66 4.37 -1.26
N ALA A 96 8.88 3.92 -1.51
CA ALA A 96 10.06 4.75 -1.78
C ALA A 96 10.88 4.02 -2.85
N CYS A 97 10.51 4.18 -4.12
CA CYS A 97 11.17 3.47 -5.23
C CYS A 97 10.81 4.08 -6.60
N PRO A 98 11.56 3.74 -7.66
CA PRO A 98 11.14 4.08 -9.01
C PRO A 98 9.90 3.25 -9.40
N MET A 99 8.82 3.96 -9.75
CA MET A 99 7.56 3.39 -10.22
C MET A 99 7.56 3.35 -11.74
N GLU A 100 8.08 2.28 -12.34
CA GLU A 100 8.14 2.06 -13.77
C GLU A 100 6.95 1.21 -14.27
N ILE A 101 6.86 0.98 -15.57
CA ILE A 101 5.70 0.38 -16.21
C ILE A 101 5.33 -1.01 -15.66
N ASN A 102 6.30 -1.85 -15.32
CA ASN A 102 6.03 -3.19 -14.81
C ASN A 102 5.41 -3.13 -13.40
N ARG A 103 5.94 -2.27 -12.54
CA ARG A 103 5.41 -2.04 -11.19
C ARG A 103 4.01 -1.45 -11.21
N LEU A 104 3.77 -0.45 -12.07
CA LEU A 104 2.44 0.12 -12.25
C LEU A 104 1.44 -0.92 -12.77
N SER A 105 1.84 -1.72 -13.75
CA SER A 105 1.03 -2.80 -14.29
C SER A 105 0.75 -3.89 -13.26
N ALA A 106 1.75 -4.25 -12.45
CA ALA A 106 1.59 -5.21 -11.38
C ALA A 106 0.58 -4.72 -10.34
N ILE A 107 0.69 -3.47 -9.86
CA ILE A 107 -0.27 -2.90 -8.88
C ILE A 107 -1.69 -2.87 -9.46
N ARG A 108 -1.83 -2.46 -10.72
CA ARG A 108 -3.11 -2.49 -11.42
C ARG A 108 -3.70 -3.90 -11.46
N THR A 109 -2.85 -4.89 -11.76
CA THR A 109 -3.26 -6.30 -11.75
C THR A 109 -3.68 -6.76 -10.36
N ARG A 110 -2.97 -6.34 -9.29
CA ARG A 110 -3.37 -6.66 -7.90
C ARG A 110 -4.76 -6.12 -7.58
N ALA A 111 -5.07 -4.89 -8.01
CA ALA A 111 -6.41 -4.33 -7.84
C ALA A 111 -7.45 -5.14 -8.61
N TYR A 112 -7.20 -5.41 -9.89
CA TYR A 112 -8.10 -6.12 -10.80
C TYR A 112 -8.38 -7.55 -10.34
N GLU A 113 -7.35 -8.37 -10.12
CA GLU A 113 -7.48 -9.81 -9.81
C GLU A 113 -8.10 -10.09 -8.43
N ASN A 114 -8.04 -9.12 -7.52
CA ASN A 114 -8.58 -9.21 -6.17
C ASN A 114 -9.89 -8.43 -5.99
N MET A 115 -10.29 -7.63 -6.98
CA MET A 115 -11.45 -6.73 -6.90
C MET A 115 -11.40 -5.82 -5.65
N VAL A 116 -10.21 -5.30 -5.34
CA VAL A 116 -9.96 -4.38 -4.23
C VAL A 116 -9.33 -3.09 -4.74
N ALA A 117 -9.64 -1.98 -4.09
CA ALA A 117 -8.93 -0.75 -4.39
C ALA A 117 -7.48 -0.82 -3.86
N VAL A 118 -6.52 -0.35 -4.67
CA VAL A 118 -5.11 -0.25 -4.25
C VAL A 118 -4.61 1.17 -4.45
N ALA A 119 -4.26 1.83 -3.37
CA ALA A 119 -3.69 3.17 -3.36
C ALA A 119 -2.20 3.11 -3.01
N THR A 120 -1.36 3.70 -3.85
CA THR A 120 0.07 3.84 -3.56
C THR A 120 0.43 5.28 -3.29
N CYS A 121 1.32 5.51 -2.36
CA CYS A 121 1.94 6.81 -2.08
C CYS A 121 3.45 6.67 -2.23
N ASN A 122 4.05 7.42 -3.15
CA ASN A 122 5.48 7.40 -3.42
C ASN A 122 6.08 8.80 -3.25
N TYR A 123 7.37 8.86 -2.94
CA TYR A 123 8.08 10.14 -2.91
C TYR A 123 8.09 10.81 -4.28
N PRO A 124 8.09 12.16 -4.35
CA PRO A 124 8.08 12.89 -5.61
C PRO A 124 9.35 12.65 -6.43
N GLU A 125 9.28 13.03 -7.70
CA GLU A 125 10.46 13.11 -8.54
C GLU A 125 11.50 14.07 -7.93
N GLY A 126 12.78 13.67 -7.99
CA GLY A 126 13.89 14.40 -7.36
C GLY A 126 14.28 13.87 -5.97
N HIS A 127 13.46 13.06 -5.30
CA HIS A 127 13.90 12.26 -4.15
C HIS A 127 14.77 11.10 -4.67
N PRO A 128 15.88 10.75 -3.99
CA PRO A 128 16.73 9.63 -4.41
C PRO A 128 15.91 8.35 -4.69
N ASP A 129 16.17 7.77 -5.86
CA ASP A 129 15.53 6.52 -6.33
C ASP A 129 14.01 6.56 -6.44
N CYS A 130 13.40 7.75 -6.47
CA CYS A 130 11.96 7.94 -6.60
C CYS A 130 11.61 8.80 -7.82
N ASN A 131 10.45 8.56 -8.40
CA ASN A 131 9.98 9.25 -9.60
C ASN A 131 8.49 9.66 -9.51
N GLY A 132 7.97 9.84 -8.30
CA GLY A 132 6.56 10.14 -8.10
C GLY A 132 5.66 8.95 -8.44
N ARG A 133 4.62 9.21 -9.23
CA ARG A 133 3.66 8.23 -9.74
C ARG A 133 2.89 7.50 -8.63
N SER A 134 2.43 8.23 -7.63
CA SER A 134 1.40 7.75 -6.72
C SER A 134 0.14 7.41 -7.50
N THR A 135 -0.52 6.30 -7.20
CA THR A 135 -1.64 5.76 -7.97
C THR A 135 -2.80 5.37 -7.09
N LEU A 136 -3.99 5.36 -7.67
CA LEU A 136 -5.17 4.70 -7.14
C LEU A 136 -5.81 3.88 -8.26
N PHE A 137 -5.93 2.58 -8.05
CA PHE A 137 -6.70 1.65 -8.88
C PHE A 137 -7.89 1.15 -8.07
N ASP A 138 -9.09 1.27 -8.60
CA ASP A 138 -10.33 0.99 -7.85
C ASP A 138 -10.71 -0.50 -7.80
N GLY A 139 -10.03 -1.34 -8.54
CA GLY A 139 -10.28 -2.78 -8.57
C GLY A 139 -11.59 -3.20 -9.26
N ILE A 140 -12.29 -2.30 -9.91
CA ILE A 140 -13.51 -2.63 -10.65
C ILE A 140 -13.13 -3.39 -11.93
N PRO A 141 -13.47 -4.69 -12.03
CA PRO A 141 -12.95 -5.53 -13.12
C PRO A 141 -13.60 -5.25 -14.46
N TRP A 142 -14.78 -4.65 -14.46
CA TRP A 142 -15.52 -4.36 -15.67
C TRP A 142 -16.46 -3.16 -15.53
N LEU A 143 -16.34 -2.23 -16.45
CA LEU A 143 -17.26 -1.11 -16.61
C LEU A 143 -18.03 -1.31 -17.91
N ARG A 144 -19.34 -1.31 -17.82
CA ARG A 144 -20.22 -1.55 -18.96
C ARG A 144 -20.04 -0.53 -20.09
N GLU A 145 -19.76 0.70 -19.73
CA GLU A 145 -19.71 1.84 -20.66
C GLU A 145 -18.26 2.19 -21.04
N GLU A 146 -17.31 2.08 -20.13
CA GLU A 146 -15.90 2.41 -20.35
C GLU A 146 -14.98 1.50 -19.55
N PRO A 147 -14.68 0.30 -20.04
CA PRO A 147 -13.76 -0.61 -19.35
C PRO A 147 -12.39 0.02 -19.16
N GLY A 148 -11.89 0.09 -17.91
CA GLY A 148 -10.57 0.61 -17.58
C GLY A 148 -10.47 2.13 -17.45
N SER A 149 -11.58 2.87 -17.52
CA SER A 149 -11.59 4.34 -17.46
C SER A 149 -11.33 4.94 -16.07
N ARG A 150 -11.40 4.13 -15.00
CA ARG A 150 -11.27 4.61 -13.61
C ARG A 150 -9.88 4.46 -13.01
N ASP A 151 -8.88 4.15 -13.81
CA ASP A 151 -7.51 4.14 -13.32
C ASP A 151 -7.05 5.59 -13.07
N MET A 152 -7.06 5.99 -11.81
CA MET A 152 -6.58 7.29 -11.41
C MET A 152 -5.08 7.22 -11.14
N CYS A 153 -4.29 7.73 -12.06
CA CYS A 153 -2.88 8.01 -11.83
C CYS A 153 -2.75 9.47 -11.40
N ALA A 154 -2.56 9.70 -10.10
CA ALA A 154 -2.21 11.03 -9.64
C ALA A 154 -0.77 11.31 -10.10
N ARG A 155 -0.62 12.18 -11.10
CA ARG A 155 0.68 12.76 -11.39
C ARG A 155 1.00 13.71 -10.23
N SER A 156 2.12 13.49 -9.55
CA SER A 156 2.68 14.53 -8.70
C SER A 156 2.98 15.71 -9.61
N THR A 157 2.19 16.76 -9.54
CA THR A 157 2.62 18.07 -10.02
C THR A 157 3.72 18.52 -9.10
N GLY A 158 4.97 18.48 -9.58
CA GLY A 158 6.13 19.05 -8.90
C GLY A 158 5.98 20.54 -8.67
#